data_50608eae1eeb84db4d8824fe57872ac3
#
_entry.id   50608eae1eeb84db4d8824fe57872ac3
#
_cell.length_a   1.000
_cell.length_b   1.000
_cell.length_c   1.000
_cell.angle_alpha   90.00
_cell.angle_beta   90.00
_cell.angle_gamma   90.00
#
_symmetry.space_group_name_H-M   'P 1'
#
loop_
_entity.id
_entity.type
_entity.pdbx_description
1 polymer ?
#
loop_
_entity_poly.entity_id
_entity_poly.type
_entity_poly.pdbx_seq_one_letter_code
_entity_poly.pdbx_strand_id
1 'polypeptide(L)'
;DVFRMNGHDRHRIRLRLGMLAHNLLVEEYPLAERDLAPDGESHWLLETEVAGFAGVARFVAGLLDDVEIVDSPELKRYVADYFRRNAAVIAD
;
A
#
# COMPACT_ATOMS: atom_id res chain seq x y z
N ASP A 1 11.28 4.69 -4.89
CA ASP A 1 9.87 4.65 -5.29
C ASP A 1 9.04 5.59 -4.42
N VAL A 2 7.73 5.62 -4.63
CA VAL A 2 6.84 6.53 -3.90
C VAL A 2 6.81 6.26 -2.40
N PHE A 3 7.17 5.05 -1.97
CA PHE A 3 7.27 4.69 -0.55
C PHE A 3 8.70 4.81 -0.02
N ARG A 4 9.57 5.50 -0.73
CA ARG A 4 10.95 5.79 -0.35
C ARG A 4 11.83 4.54 -0.22
N MET A 5 11.48 3.49 -0.96
CA MET A 5 12.28 2.28 -1.00
C MET A 5 13.26 2.35 -2.18
N ASN A 6 14.47 1.86 -1.96
CA ASN A 6 15.52 1.80 -2.97
C ASN A 6 15.84 0.34 -3.29
N GLY A 7 16.33 0.10 -4.50
CA GLY A 7 16.72 -1.23 -4.92
C GLY A 7 16.59 -1.37 -6.42
N HIS A 8 17.06 -2.51 -6.93
CA HIS A 8 17.04 -2.81 -8.36
C HIS A 8 15.77 -3.55 -8.79
N ASP A 9 15.08 -4.19 -7.84
CA ASP A 9 13.85 -4.89 -8.13
C ASP A 9 12.72 -3.92 -8.43
N ARG A 10 11.77 -4.38 -9.24
CA ARG A 10 10.58 -3.59 -9.55
C ARG A 10 9.37 -4.50 -9.50
N HIS A 11 8.41 -4.12 -8.68
CA HIS A 11 7.16 -4.86 -8.53
C HIS A 11 6.01 -3.90 -8.78
N ARG A 12 5.17 -4.23 -9.74
CA ARG A 12 3.98 -3.42 -9.98
C ARG A 12 2.92 -3.79 -8.97
N ILE A 13 2.33 -2.77 -8.35
CA ILE A 13 1.26 -2.97 -7.38
C ILE A 13 0.07 -2.09 -7.72
N ARG A 14 -1.09 -2.51 -7.23
CA ARG A 14 -2.32 -1.77 -7.40
C ARG A 14 -3.09 -1.80 -6.08
N LEU A 15 -3.46 -0.62 -5.59
CA LEU A 15 -4.24 -0.47 -4.38
C LEU A 15 -5.47 0.38 -4.67
N ARG A 16 -6.61 -0.03 -4.12
CA ARG A 16 -7.82 0.79 -4.13
C ARG A 16 -7.95 1.43 -2.76
N LEU A 17 -8.07 2.76 -2.73
CA LEU A 17 -7.99 3.55 -1.51
C LEU A 17 -9.32 4.27 -1.26
N GLY A 18 -9.78 4.25 -0.02
CA GLY A 18 -10.82 5.16 0.43
C GLY A 18 -10.25 6.54 0.72
N MET A 19 -11.08 7.44 1.24
CA MET A 19 -10.70 8.82 1.46
C MET A 19 -9.59 8.99 2.48
N LEU A 20 -9.67 8.27 3.60
CA LEU A 20 -8.64 8.37 4.63
C LEU A 20 -7.29 7.92 4.10
N ALA A 21 -7.24 6.76 3.46
CA ALA A 21 -5.98 6.23 2.92
C ALA A 21 -5.43 7.15 1.84
N HIS A 22 -6.29 7.68 0.96
CA HIS A 22 -5.88 8.62 -0.07
C HIS A 22 -5.23 9.86 0.54
N ASN A 23 -5.89 10.47 1.51
CA ASN A 23 -5.40 11.71 2.11
C ASN A 23 -4.08 11.49 2.85
N LEU A 24 -3.96 10.40 3.59
CA LEU A 24 -2.72 10.07 4.28
C LEU A 24 -1.59 9.75 3.31
N LEU A 25 -1.90 9.05 2.23
CA LEU A 25 -0.88 8.75 1.21
C LEU A 25 -0.31 10.02 0.59
N VAL A 26 -1.17 10.92 0.16
CA VAL A 26 -0.74 12.16 -0.49
C VAL A 26 0.04 13.05 0.48
N GLU A 27 -0.38 13.09 1.74
CA GLU A 27 0.30 13.88 2.76
C GLU A 27 1.67 13.33 3.10
N GLU A 28 1.78 12.02 3.28
CA GLU A 28 3.01 11.38 3.72
C GLU A 28 3.96 11.06 2.57
N TYR A 29 3.40 10.72 1.41
CA TYR A 29 4.17 10.33 0.22
C TYR A 29 3.70 11.14 -1.00
N PRO A 30 4.06 12.44 -1.07
CA PRO A 30 3.52 13.33 -2.12
C PRO A 30 3.79 12.84 -3.55
N LEU A 31 4.88 12.10 -3.78
CA LEU A 31 5.20 11.60 -5.12
C LEU A 31 4.17 10.58 -5.62
N ALA A 32 3.43 9.96 -4.71
CA ALA A 32 2.41 8.99 -5.10
C ALA A 32 1.24 9.62 -5.86
N GLU A 33 1.03 10.93 -5.72
CA GLU A 33 -0.09 11.61 -6.36
C GLU A 33 -0.10 11.42 -7.87
N ARG A 34 1.07 11.37 -8.50
CA ARG A 34 1.18 11.18 -9.95
C ARG A 34 0.68 9.81 -10.42
N ASP A 35 0.63 8.84 -9.51
CA ASP A 35 0.22 7.46 -9.82
C ASP A 35 -1.19 7.15 -9.34
N LEU A 36 -1.92 8.17 -8.89
CA LEU A 36 -3.30 8.06 -8.42
C LEU A 36 -4.28 8.46 -9.51
N ALA A 37 -5.40 7.75 -9.56
CA ALA A 37 -6.53 8.10 -10.42
C ALA A 37 -7.83 7.91 -9.65
N PRO A 38 -8.83 8.77 -9.88
CA PRO A 38 -10.14 8.56 -9.27
C PRO A 38 -10.74 7.21 -9.70
N ASP A 39 -11.41 6.55 -8.79
CA ASP A 39 -12.11 5.30 -9.03
C ASP A 39 -13.52 5.42 -8.44
N GLY A 40 -14.40 6.09 -9.17
CA GLY A 40 -15.71 6.46 -8.68
C GLY A 40 -15.67 7.76 -7.89
N GLU A 41 -16.69 8.00 -7.07
CA GLU A 41 -16.83 9.27 -6.36
C GLU A 41 -16.07 9.34 -5.05
N SER A 42 -15.76 8.19 -4.44
CA SER A 42 -15.19 8.16 -3.10
C SER A 42 -13.98 7.27 -2.95
N HIS A 43 -13.41 6.81 -4.06
CA HIS A 43 -12.24 5.94 -4.05
C HIS A 43 -11.23 6.37 -5.08
N TRP A 44 -10.00 5.92 -4.90
CA TRP A 44 -8.87 6.17 -5.80
C TRP A 44 -8.12 4.88 -6.05
N LEU A 45 -7.52 4.79 -7.21
CA LEU A 45 -6.67 3.67 -7.58
C LEU A 45 -5.23 4.14 -7.65
N LEU A 46 -4.37 3.50 -6.89
CA LEU A 46 -2.92 3.71 -6.97
C LEU A 46 -2.33 2.57 -7.79
N GLU A 47 -1.68 2.92 -8.91
CA GLU A 47 -0.92 1.96 -9.70
C GLU A 47 0.51 2.47 -9.79
N THR A 48 1.44 1.74 -9.19
CA THR A 48 2.83 2.18 -9.12
C THR A 48 3.77 0.99 -9.07
N GLU A 49 5.04 1.26 -9.29
CA GLU A 49 6.09 0.27 -9.13
C GLU A 49 6.83 0.54 -7.82
N VAL A 50 7.14 -0.53 -7.10
CA VAL A 50 7.89 -0.45 -5.85
C VAL A 50 9.14 -1.29 -5.94
N ALA A 51 10.20 -0.87 -5.24
CA ALA A 51 11.47 -1.58 -5.19
C ALA A 51 11.42 -2.78 -4.25
N GLY A 52 10.44 -2.82 -3.35
CA GLY A 52 10.21 -3.91 -2.42
C GLY A 52 8.88 -3.66 -1.72
N PHE A 53 8.44 -4.60 -0.89
CA PHE A 53 7.09 -4.52 -0.31
C PHE A 53 7.04 -3.94 1.11
N ALA A 54 8.20 -3.73 1.75
CA ALA A 54 8.20 -3.32 3.16
C ALA A 54 7.49 -1.98 3.40
N GLY A 55 7.76 -0.99 2.54
CA GLY A 55 7.15 0.34 2.69
C GLY A 55 5.65 0.32 2.46
N VAL A 56 5.22 -0.28 1.34
CA VAL A 56 3.80 -0.35 1.03
C VAL A 56 3.04 -1.24 2.02
N ALA A 57 3.68 -2.30 2.52
CA ALA A 57 3.06 -3.16 3.53
C ALA A 57 2.79 -2.42 4.83
N ARG A 58 3.72 -1.57 5.27
CA ARG A 58 3.49 -0.75 6.47
C ARG A 58 2.34 0.23 6.27
N PHE A 59 2.25 0.82 5.09
CA PHE A 59 1.14 1.71 4.77
C PHE A 59 -0.19 0.95 4.81
N VAL A 60 -0.27 -0.18 4.13
CA VAL A 60 -1.49 -1.00 4.10
C VAL A 60 -1.85 -1.49 5.50
N ALA A 61 -0.85 -1.95 6.28
CA ALA A 61 -1.09 -2.50 7.61
C ALA A 61 -1.74 -1.49 8.56
N GLY A 62 -1.44 -0.21 8.40
CA GLY A 62 -2.04 0.83 9.22
C GLY A 62 -3.45 1.25 8.79
N LEU A 63 -3.94 0.76 7.63
CA LEU A 63 -5.17 1.26 7.02
C LEU A 63 -6.01 0.15 6.41
N LEU A 64 -6.07 -1.01 7.05
CA LEU A 64 -6.72 -2.20 6.48
C LEU A 64 -8.19 -1.99 6.14
N ASP A 65 -8.88 -1.13 6.87
CA ASP A 65 -10.30 -0.88 6.62
C ASP A 65 -10.54 0.05 5.44
N ASP A 66 -9.49 0.66 4.92
CA ASP A 66 -9.63 1.69 3.88
C ASP A 66 -8.75 1.42 2.66
N VAL A 67 -8.10 0.26 2.61
CA VAL A 67 -7.23 -0.14 1.49
C VAL A 67 -7.58 -1.54 1.03
N GLU A 68 -7.72 -1.70 -0.28
CA GLU A 68 -7.85 -3.01 -0.90
C GLU A 68 -6.65 -3.25 -1.80
N ILE A 69 -6.01 -4.42 -1.68
CA ILE A 69 -4.93 -4.82 -2.58
C ILE A 69 -5.57 -5.47 -3.80
N VAL A 70 -5.35 -4.90 -4.98
CA VAL A 70 -5.98 -5.34 -6.23
C VAL A 70 -4.93 -5.96 -7.14
N ASP A 71 -5.20 -7.16 -7.66
CA ASP A 71 -4.34 -7.83 -8.65
C ASP A 71 -2.83 -7.84 -8.30
N SER A 72 -2.53 -8.03 -7.03
CA SER A 72 -1.14 -8.06 -6.53
C SER A 72 -0.98 -9.22 -5.54
N PRO A 73 -1.00 -10.48 -6.03
CA PRO A 73 -0.97 -11.63 -5.12
C PRO A 73 0.31 -11.73 -4.29
N GLU A 74 1.44 -11.31 -4.84
CA GLU A 74 2.70 -11.31 -4.08
C GLU A 74 2.65 -10.33 -2.92
N LEU A 75 2.09 -9.14 -3.15
CA LEU A 75 1.92 -8.17 -2.08
C LEU A 75 0.95 -8.68 -1.02
N LYS A 76 -0.15 -9.32 -1.43
CA LYS A 76 -1.09 -9.91 -0.47
C LYS A 76 -0.41 -10.93 0.42
N ARG A 77 0.41 -11.81 -0.15
CA ARG A 77 1.16 -12.79 0.63
C ARG A 77 2.13 -12.13 1.58
N TYR A 78 2.83 -11.10 1.11
CA TYR A 78 3.78 -10.37 1.93
C TYR A 78 3.09 -9.72 3.14
N VAL A 79 1.95 -9.08 2.91
CA VAL A 79 1.18 -8.42 3.99
C VAL A 79 0.66 -9.48 4.97
N ALA A 80 0.14 -10.61 4.48
CA ALA A 80 -0.31 -11.69 5.34
C ALA A 80 0.84 -12.23 6.21
N ASP A 81 2.03 -12.41 5.64
CA ASP A 81 3.21 -12.83 6.40
C ASP A 81 3.64 -11.77 7.41
N TYR A 82 3.55 -10.52 7.04
CA TYR A 82 3.85 -9.41 7.93
C TYR A 82 3.00 -9.50 9.19
N PHE A 83 1.70 -9.74 9.04
CA PHE A 83 0.81 -9.88 10.20
C PHE A 83 1.12 -11.12 11.02
N ARG A 84 1.41 -12.25 10.36
CA ARG A 84 1.78 -13.47 11.08
C ARG A 84 3.04 -13.29 11.91
N ARG A 85 4.07 -12.68 11.33
CA ARG A 85 5.34 -12.44 12.04
C ARG A 85 5.18 -11.50 13.24
N ASN A 86 4.21 -10.63 13.18
CA ASN A 86 3.99 -9.62 14.21
C ASN A 86 2.79 -9.90 15.11
N ALA A 87 2.19 -11.08 14.98
CA ALA A 87 0.99 -11.42 15.73
C ALA A 87 1.18 -11.33 17.25
N ALA A 88 2.38 -11.65 17.74
CA ALA A 88 2.67 -11.59 19.17
C ALA A 88 2.57 -10.17 19.75
N VAL A 89 2.70 -9.15 18.92
CA VAL A 89 2.58 -7.76 19.37
C VAL A 89 1.19 -7.45 19.88
N ILE A 90 0.18 -8.09 19.30
CA ILE A 90 -1.23 -7.85 19.62
C ILE A 90 -1.91 -9.05 20.31
N ALA A 91 -1.19 -10.14 20.49
CA ALA A 91 -1.73 -11.32 21.17
C ALA A 91 -1.71 -11.11 22.68
N ASP A 92 -2.70 -11.69 23.34
CA ASP A 92 -2.80 -11.66 24.80
C ASP A 92 -1.72 -12.53 25.47
#